data_6ee4e8e26661494f189a0b638b8ea745
#
_entry.id   6ee4e8e26661494f189a0b638b8ea745
#
_cell.length_a   1.000
_cell.length_b   1.000
_cell.length_c   1.000
_cell.angle_alpha   90.00
_cell.angle_beta   90.00
_cell.angle_gamma   90.00
#
_symmetry.space_group_name_H-M   'P 1'
#
loop_
_entity.id
_entity.type
_entity.pdbx_description
1 polymer ?
#
loop_
_entity_poly.entity_id
_entity_poly.type
_entity_poly.pdbx_seq_one_letter_code
_entity_poly.pdbx_strand_id
1 'polypeptide(L)'
;ACSILEQLDADGISFDCVLAADDELATGAVKYALKKHLRVPEDFQVTGYNNSVLAACSTPEITTIDNRVEYMCVTAVSQMMQVFQKEIPPSRTMFSGNIVKKQTTK
;
A
#
# COMPACT_ATOMS: atom_id res chain seq x y z
N ALA A 1 -4.80 -2.07 -12.01
CA ALA A 1 -3.42 -1.57 -12.17
C ALA A 1 -2.74 -2.16 -13.42
N CYS A 2 -2.67 -3.49 -13.58
CA CYS A 2 -1.93 -4.13 -14.68
C CYS A 2 -2.28 -3.54 -16.06
N SER A 3 -3.56 -3.43 -16.43
CA SER A 3 -4.02 -2.90 -17.72
C SER A 3 -3.62 -1.43 -17.95
N ILE A 4 -3.61 -0.62 -16.90
CA ILE A 4 -3.18 0.78 -16.98
C ILE A 4 -1.67 0.85 -17.28
N LEU A 5 -0.86 0.02 -16.60
CA LEU A 5 0.57 -0.03 -16.83
C LEU A 5 0.91 -0.54 -18.23
N GLU A 6 0.14 -1.53 -18.74
CA GLU A 6 0.26 -2.00 -20.14
C GLU A 6 -0.06 -0.88 -21.15
N GLN A 7 -1.05 -0.04 -20.86
CA GLN A 7 -1.39 1.11 -21.70
C GLN A 7 -0.29 2.17 -21.69
N LEU A 8 0.22 2.54 -20.50
CA LEU A 8 1.31 3.52 -20.38
C LEU A 8 2.57 3.06 -21.13
N ASP A 9 2.90 1.77 -21.05
CA ASP A 9 4.03 1.19 -21.78
C ASP A 9 3.78 1.23 -23.30
N ALA A 10 2.56 0.94 -23.76
CA ALA A 10 2.18 1.04 -25.17
C ALA A 10 2.25 2.49 -25.69
N ASP A 11 1.98 3.46 -24.84
CA ASP A 11 2.07 4.90 -25.12
C ASP A 11 3.55 5.41 -25.09
N GLY A 12 4.51 4.52 -24.83
CA GLY A 12 5.94 4.85 -24.79
C GLY A 12 6.41 5.53 -23.51
N ILE A 13 5.60 5.49 -22.45
CA ILE A 13 5.98 6.04 -21.14
C ILE A 13 6.85 5.03 -20.40
N SER A 14 8.10 5.40 -20.12
CA SER A 14 9.04 4.58 -19.35
C SER A 14 8.90 4.85 -17.86
N PHE A 15 8.83 3.78 -17.06
CA PHE A 15 8.78 3.84 -15.60
C PHE A 15 9.44 2.58 -15.01
N ASP A 16 10.11 2.73 -13.88
CA ASP A 16 10.85 1.66 -13.18
C ASP A 16 10.31 1.40 -11.76
N CYS A 17 9.32 2.18 -11.32
CA CYS A 17 8.68 1.96 -10.04
C CYS A 17 7.19 2.35 -10.06
N VAL A 18 6.43 1.74 -9.15
CA VAL A 18 5.03 2.05 -8.87
C VAL A 18 4.80 2.21 -7.37
N LEU A 19 4.28 3.38 -7.01
CA LEU A 19 3.72 3.64 -5.69
C LEU A 19 2.19 3.43 -5.78
N ALA A 20 1.74 2.29 -5.33
CA ALA A 20 0.32 1.95 -5.39
C ALA A 20 -0.44 2.51 -4.17
N ALA A 21 -1.68 2.93 -4.40
CA ALA A 21 -2.54 3.46 -3.33
C ALA A 21 -2.97 2.39 -2.31
N ASP A 22 -2.89 1.12 -2.68
CA ASP A 22 -3.15 -0.04 -1.82
C ASP A 22 -2.39 -1.29 -2.30
N ASP A 23 -2.41 -2.35 -1.49
CA ASP A 23 -1.73 -3.61 -1.80
C ASP A 23 -2.41 -4.39 -2.94
N GLU A 24 -3.70 -4.19 -3.17
CA GLU A 24 -4.44 -4.81 -4.26
C GLU A 24 -3.95 -4.25 -5.61
N LEU A 25 -3.81 -2.94 -5.71
CA LEU A 25 -3.23 -2.29 -6.89
C LEU A 25 -1.76 -2.66 -7.07
N ALA A 26 -1.00 -2.76 -5.97
CA ALA A 26 0.40 -3.20 -5.99
C ALA A 26 0.53 -4.63 -6.54
N THR A 27 -0.37 -5.55 -6.15
CA THR A 27 -0.41 -6.91 -6.73
C THR A 27 -0.62 -6.87 -8.25
N GLY A 28 -1.45 -5.94 -8.73
CA GLY A 28 -1.62 -5.70 -10.17
C GLY A 28 -0.36 -5.19 -10.86
N ALA A 29 0.47 -4.39 -10.17
CA ALA A 29 1.76 -3.93 -10.69
C ALA A 29 2.80 -5.05 -10.73
N VAL A 30 2.86 -5.90 -9.70
CA VAL A 30 3.70 -7.12 -9.71
C VAL A 30 3.31 -8.03 -10.87
N LYS A 31 2.01 -8.23 -11.11
CA LYS A 31 1.52 -9.03 -12.24
C LYS A 31 1.95 -8.44 -13.59
N TYR A 32 1.95 -7.12 -13.73
CA TYR A 32 2.48 -6.44 -14.92
C TYR A 32 3.97 -6.77 -15.11
N ALA A 33 4.79 -6.58 -14.06
CA ALA A 33 6.23 -6.87 -14.12
C ALA A 33 6.50 -8.32 -14.55
N LEU A 34 5.77 -9.29 -13.98
CA LEU A 34 5.90 -10.70 -14.35
C LEU A 34 5.55 -10.95 -15.83
N LYS A 35 4.48 -10.34 -16.35
CA LYS A 35 4.11 -10.45 -17.78
C LYS A 35 5.16 -9.88 -18.72
N LYS A 36 5.86 -8.84 -18.28
CA LYS A 36 6.92 -8.17 -19.04
C LYS A 36 8.31 -8.79 -18.80
N HIS A 37 8.38 -9.86 -18.00
CA HIS A 37 9.65 -10.51 -17.62
C HIS A 37 10.65 -9.56 -16.93
N LEU A 38 10.14 -8.53 -16.24
CA LEU A 38 10.95 -7.62 -15.44
C LEU A 38 11.28 -8.28 -14.08
N ARG A 39 12.53 -8.15 -13.65
CA ARG A 39 12.98 -8.60 -12.35
C ARG A 39 12.52 -7.60 -11.28
N VAL A 40 11.86 -8.10 -10.24
CA VAL A 40 11.46 -7.31 -9.09
C VAL A 40 12.31 -7.76 -7.89
N PRO A 41 13.07 -6.88 -7.26
CA PRO A 41 13.07 -5.43 -7.36
C PRO A 41 14.11 -4.82 -8.34
N GLU A 42 14.89 -5.61 -9.07
CA GLU A 42 16.08 -5.14 -9.81
C GLU A 42 15.74 -4.18 -10.94
N ASP A 43 14.78 -4.54 -11.77
CA ASP A 43 14.37 -3.77 -12.96
C ASP A 43 13.12 -2.93 -12.68
N PHE A 44 12.28 -3.35 -11.70
CA PHE A 44 11.02 -2.73 -11.41
C PHE A 44 10.67 -2.83 -9.92
N GLN A 45 10.34 -1.73 -9.29
CA GLN A 45 10.02 -1.69 -7.87
C GLN A 45 8.55 -1.38 -7.64
N VAL A 46 7.97 -1.98 -6.60
CA VAL A 46 6.55 -1.78 -6.26
C VAL A 46 6.40 -1.56 -4.76
N THR A 47 5.60 -0.57 -4.39
CA THR A 47 5.14 -0.41 -3.01
C THR A 47 3.62 -0.41 -2.96
N GLY A 48 3.08 -0.97 -1.89
CA GLY A 48 1.66 -0.96 -1.56
C GLY A 48 1.34 -0.09 -0.36
N TYR A 49 0.12 -0.21 0.12
CA TYR A 49 -0.41 0.46 1.31
C TYR A 49 -1.43 -0.44 1.99
N ASN A 50 -1.52 -0.41 3.30
CA ASN A 50 -2.38 -1.12 4.25
C ASN A 50 -1.76 -2.35 4.92
N ASN A 51 -0.63 -2.88 4.46
CA ASN A 51 -0.03 -4.11 4.99
C ASN A 51 -1.04 -5.26 5.08
N SER A 52 -1.80 -5.44 4.01
CA SER A 52 -2.85 -6.44 3.93
C SER A 52 -2.28 -7.86 3.71
N VAL A 53 -3.14 -8.84 3.85
CA VAL A 53 -2.83 -10.24 3.53
C VAL A 53 -2.32 -10.39 2.09
N LEU A 54 -2.80 -9.57 1.15
CA LEU A 54 -2.36 -9.61 -0.25
C LEU A 54 -0.87 -9.27 -0.40
N ALA A 55 -0.36 -8.32 0.40
CA ALA A 55 1.06 -7.97 0.36
C ALA A 55 1.97 -9.13 0.82
N ALA A 56 1.50 -9.95 1.76
CA ALA A 56 2.22 -11.13 2.25
C ALA A 56 2.06 -12.35 1.33
N CYS A 57 0.91 -12.49 0.67
CA CYS A 57 0.63 -13.61 -0.23
C CYS A 57 1.14 -13.42 -1.66
N SER A 58 1.60 -12.22 -2.01
CA SER A 58 2.20 -11.94 -3.30
C SER A 58 3.58 -12.62 -3.44
N THR A 59 3.96 -12.93 -4.67
CA THR A 59 5.30 -13.42 -4.99
C THR A 59 5.88 -12.57 -6.13
N PRO A 60 6.90 -11.73 -5.86
CA PRO A 60 7.54 -11.45 -4.56
C PRO A 60 6.59 -10.76 -3.56
N GLU A 61 6.88 -10.87 -2.25
CA GLU A 61 6.14 -10.19 -1.20
C GLU A 61 6.27 -8.66 -1.33
N ILE A 62 5.15 -7.94 -1.21
CA ILE A 62 5.09 -6.50 -1.49
C ILE A 62 5.51 -5.68 -0.28
N THR A 63 6.51 -4.82 -0.45
CA THR A 63 6.83 -3.73 0.48
C THR A 63 5.63 -2.80 0.57
N THR A 64 5.17 -2.49 1.77
CA THR A 64 3.93 -1.77 2.00
C THR A 64 4.02 -0.85 3.21
N ILE A 65 3.04 0.00 3.39
CA ILE A 65 2.89 0.84 4.58
C ILE A 65 1.82 0.24 5.48
N ASP A 66 2.20 -0.09 6.71
CA ASP A 66 1.25 -0.41 7.77
C ASP A 66 0.67 0.88 8.35
N ASN A 67 -0.59 1.16 8.06
CA ASN A 67 -1.30 2.34 8.55
C ASN A 67 -1.90 2.17 9.95
N ARG A 68 -1.64 1.03 10.62
CA ARG A 68 -2.05 0.74 12.00
C ARG A 68 -3.58 0.86 12.20
N VAL A 69 -4.35 0.29 11.30
CA VAL A 69 -5.83 0.37 11.30
C VAL A 69 -6.43 -0.01 12.64
N GLU A 70 -5.92 -1.07 13.29
CA GLU A 70 -6.43 -1.50 14.60
C GLU A 70 -6.33 -0.39 15.64
N TYR A 71 -5.19 0.29 15.69
CA TYR A 71 -4.98 1.41 16.61
C TYR A 71 -5.88 2.60 16.27
N MET A 72 -6.08 2.89 14.98
CA MET A 72 -7.00 3.92 14.52
C MET A 72 -8.43 3.61 14.96
N CYS A 73 -8.89 2.36 14.79
CA CYS A 73 -10.23 1.93 15.20
C CYS A 73 -10.43 2.06 16.72
N VAL A 74 -9.48 1.59 17.52
CA VAL A 74 -9.56 1.71 19.00
C VAL A 74 -9.64 3.18 19.42
N THR A 75 -8.81 4.03 18.81
CA THR A 75 -8.81 5.47 19.12
C THR A 75 -10.13 6.13 18.70
N ALA A 76 -10.66 5.80 17.52
CA ALA A 76 -11.93 6.34 17.04
C ALA A 76 -13.10 5.96 17.98
N VAL A 77 -13.16 4.70 18.41
CA VAL A 77 -14.18 4.25 19.37
C VAL A 77 -14.03 4.96 20.71
N SER A 78 -12.80 5.11 21.22
CA SER A 78 -12.53 5.83 22.47
C SER A 78 -13.01 7.29 22.40
N GLN A 79 -12.70 7.99 21.31
CA GLN A 79 -13.14 9.37 21.10
C GLN A 79 -14.68 9.46 20.98
N MET A 80 -15.32 8.50 20.34
CA MET A 80 -16.78 8.45 20.26
C MET A 80 -17.41 8.25 21.65
N MET A 81 -16.82 7.41 22.50
CA MET A 81 -17.26 7.24 23.89
C MET A 81 -17.12 8.51 24.71
N GLN A 82 -16.05 9.29 24.54
CA GLN A 82 -15.88 10.61 25.17
C GLN A 82 -17.02 11.56 24.80
N VAL A 83 -17.42 11.60 23.51
CA VAL A 83 -18.57 12.41 23.08
C VAL A 83 -19.86 12.01 23.80
N PHE A 84 -20.12 10.70 23.96
CA PHE A 84 -21.29 10.23 24.73
C PHE A 84 -21.26 10.64 26.21
N GLN A 85 -20.04 10.76 26.77
CA GLN A 85 -19.82 11.22 28.14
C GLN A 85 -19.83 12.76 28.26
N LYS A 86 -20.16 13.47 27.17
CA LYS A 86 -20.14 14.95 27.07
C LYS A 86 -18.74 15.55 27.27
N GLU A 87 -17.70 14.78 27.04
CA GLU A 87 -16.31 15.26 26.94
C GLU A 87 -16.03 15.79 25.53
N ILE A 88 -15.00 16.61 25.40
CA ILE A 88 -14.58 17.18 24.11
C ILE A 88 -13.33 16.44 23.64
N PRO A 89 -13.45 15.48 22.72
CA PRO A 89 -12.27 14.81 22.17
C PRO A 89 -11.48 15.77 21.27
N PRO A 90 -10.22 15.43 20.93
CA PRO A 90 -9.43 16.21 19.98
C PRO A 90 -10.17 16.38 18.65
N SER A 91 -10.16 17.59 18.10
CA SER A 91 -10.80 17.88 16.80
C SER A 91 -10.10 17.20 15.63
N ARG A 92 -8.86 16.76 15.83
CA ARG A 92 -8.04 16.07 14.84
C ARG A 92 -7.06 15.12 15.51
N THR A 93 -7.03 13.87 15.06
CA THR A 93 -6.04 12.88 15.46
C THR A 93 -5.29 12.41 14.20
N MET A 94 -3.98 12.43 14.25
CA MET A 94 -3.12 11.99 13.14
C MET A 94 -2.34 10.75 13.56
N PHE A 95 -2.21 9.81 12.63
CA PHE A 95 -1.44 8.59 12.80
C PHE A 95 -0.33 8.54 11.75
N SER A 96 0.86 8.10 12.14
CA SER A 96 1.94 7.78 11.22
C SER A 96 1.92 6.29 10.91
N GLY A 97 2.05 5.94 9.64
CA GLY A 97 2.27 4.57 9.21
C GLY A 97 3.73 4.16 9.36
N ASN A 98 3.98 2.86 9.35
CA ASN A 98 5.31 2.27 9.36
C ASN A 98 5.58 1.58 8.02
N ILE A 99 6.77 1.75 7.47
CA ILE A 99 7.19 1.00 6.28
C ILE A 99 7.50 -0.45 6.70
N VAL A 100 6.83 -1.38 6.04
CA VAL A 100 7.10 -2.83 6.14
C VAL A 100 7.86 -3.23 4.88
N LYS A 101 9.18 -3.16 4.94
CA LYS A 101 10.05 -3.52 3.82
C LYS A 101 10.02 -5.03 3.59
N LYS A 102 9.77 -5.44 2.35
CA LYS A 102 9.75 -6.81 1.89
C LYS A 102 10.58 -6.97 0.60
N GLN A 103 10.12 -7.75 -0.37
CA GLN A 103 10.90 -8.18 -1.52
C GLN A 103 10.79 -7.28 -2.76
N THR A 104 9.78 -6.41 -2.84
CA THR A 104 9.53 -5.60 -4.05
C THR A 104 10.28 -4.27 -4.09
N THR A 105 11.13 -3.97 -3.12
CA THR A 105 12.00 -2.78 -3.11
C THR A 105 13.43 -3.13 -2.70
N LYS A 106 14.40 -2.34 -3.21
CA LYS A 106 15.81 -2.43 -2.82
C LYS A 106 16.08 -1.90 -1.43
#